data_2ed02c05cfe43a99f190c2723e2679e6
#
_entry.id   2ed02c05cfe43a99f190c2723e2679e6
#
_cell.length_a   1.000
_cell.length_b   1.000
_cell.length_c   1.000
_cell.angle_alpha   90.00
_cell.angle_beta   90.00
_cell.angle_gamma   90.00
#
_symmetry.space_group_name_H-M   'P 1'
#
loop_
_entity.id
_entity.type
_entity.pdbx_description
1 polymer ?
#
loop_
_entity_poly.entity_id
_entity_poly.type
_entity_poly.pdbx_seq_one_letter_code
_entity_poly.pdbx_strand_id
1 'polypeptide(L)'
;MAIKFQYNKTSLGDLGKQLKMRQKALPTIKSKESALRSEVKKAKDSAGDYRRRLDALKAEYDYMVSLWGDFDCDLLRIADVELSVQKIAGVRTPVLQDVKFEVKPYDLFSSPVWFADGVDILKRMAQLGIEFEVYNRKMELLDYARRKTTQKVNLYEKVQIPGYEDAIRKIKRFMEDEENLSKSAQKIVKTKQQQAGEGA
;
A
#
# COMPACT_ATOMS: atom_id res chain seq x y z
N MET A 1 0.30 15.15 -17.18
CA MET A 1 -0.84 15.95 -16.71
C MET A 1 -0.36 17.39 -16.65
N ALA A 2 -0.89 18.30 -17.49
CA ALA A 2 -0.48 19.70 -17.48
C ALA A 2 -1.14 20.41 -16.30
N ILE A 3 -0.36 21.15 -15.53
CA ILE A 3 -0.87 21.98 -14.43
C ILE A 3 -1.50 23.22 -15.04
N LYS A 4 -2.79 23.47 -14.79
CA LYS A 4 -3.46 24.69 -15.22
C LYS A 4 -3.06 25.85 -14.30
N PHE A 5 -2.64 26.97 -14.86
CA PHE A 5 -2.25 28.17 -14.14
C PHE A 5 -2.50 29.42 -14.96
N GLN A 6 -2.54 30.56 -14.29
CA GLN A 6 -2.62 31.89 -14.91
C GLN A 6 -1.30 32.62 -14.70
N TYR A 7 -0.96 33.53 -15.61
CA TYR A 7 0.25 34.35 -15.53
C TYR A 7 0.02 35.56 -14.61
N ASN A 8 -0.14 35.28 -13.31
CA ASN A 8 -0.34 36.34 -12.30
C ASN A 8 0.33 35.99 -10.97
N LYS A 9 0.52 36.97 -10.11
CA LYS A 9 1.16 36.85 -8.80
C LYS A 9 0.40 35.94 -7.83
N THR A 10 -0.93 35.90 -7.92
CA THR A 10 -1.77 35.05 -7.09
C THR A 10 -1.53 33.58 -7.42
N SER A 11 -1.60 33.23 -8.72
CA SER A 11 -1.30 31.86 -9.18
C SER A 11 0.12 31.43 -8.82
N LEU A 12 1.10 32.33 -8.90
CA LEU A 12 2.48 32.05 -8.46
C LEU A 12 2.54 31.69 -6.99
N GLY A 13 1.84 32.45 -6.13
CA GLY A 13 1.77 32.18 -4.70
C GLY A 13 1.11 30.82 -4.38
N ASP A 14 0.02 30.51 -5.04
CA ASP A 14 -0.73 29.26 -4.81
C ASP A 14 0.05 28.04 -5.30
N LEU A 15 0.69 28.10 -6.47
CA LEU A 15 1.57 27.05 -6.96
C LEU A 15 2.78 26.85 -6.01
N GLY A 16 3.33 27.92 -5.47
CA GLY A 16 4.41 27.86 -4.48
C GLY A 16 3.99 27.14 -3.20
N LYS A 17 2.77 27.41 -2.69
CA LYS A 17 2.20 26.70 -1.52
C LYS A 17 1.99 25.22 -1.84
N GLN A 18 1.42 24.93 -3.01
CA GLN A 18 1.17 23.54 -3.46
C GLN A 18 2.46 22.75 -3.62
N LEU A 19 3.53 23.35 -4.18
CA LEU A 19 4.85 22.73 -4.32
C LEU A 19 5.43 22.40 -2.94
N LYS A 20 5.50 23.39 -2.03
CA LYS A 20 6.02 23.20 -0.68
C LYS A 20 5.29 22.09 0.09
N MET A 21 3.96 22.02 -0.02
CA MET A 21 3.16 20.98 0.62
C MET A 21 3.57 19.59 0.11
N ARG A 22 3.76 19.42 -1.20
CA ARG A 22 4.14 18.13 -1.80
C ARG A 22 5.57 17.74 -1.47
N GLN A 23 6.49 18.71 -1.48
CA GLN A 23 7.89 18.50 -1.07
C GLN A 23 7.97 18.05 0.39
N LYS A 24 7.18 18.65 1.29
CA LYS A 24 7.12 18.23 2.71
C LYS A 24 6.45 16.87 2.90
N ALA A 25 5.43 16.54 2.10
CA ALA A 25 4.73 15.26 2.23
C ALA A 25 5.50 14.08 1.61
N LEU A 26 6.35 14.33 0.61
CA LEU A 26 7.05 13.27 -0.12
C LEU A 26 7.89 12.35 0.78
N PRO A 27 8.75 12.84 1.70
CA PRO A 27 9.55 11.96 2.56
C PRO A 27 8.67 11.08 3.46
N THR A 28 7.57 11.62 4.01
CA THR A 28 6.64 10.85 4.83
C THR A 28 5.97 9.72 4.03
N ILE A 29 5.59 9.99 2.78
CA ILE A 29 4.98 8.97 1.92
C ILE A 29 6.02 7.91 1.50
N LYS A 30 7.28 8.31 1.25
CA LYS A 30 8.39 7.38 0.98
C LYS A 30 8.69 6.48 2.19
N SER A 31 8.72 7.03 3.40
CA SER A 31 8.89 6.25 4.63
C SER A 31 7.75 5.24 4.81
N LYS A 32 6.50 5.67 4.55
CA LYS A 32 5.36 4.76 4.59
C LYS A 32 5.47 3.65 3.53
N GLU A 33 5.89 3.96 2.32
CA GLU A 33 6.11 2.95 1.26
C GLU A 33 7.18 1.94 1.66
N SER A 34 8.29 2.39 2.23
CA SER A 34 9.37 1.53 2.71
C SER A 34 8.91 0.61 3.84
N ALA A 35 8.15 1.13 4.81
CA ALA A 35 7.56 0.33 5.88
C ALA A 35 6.60 -0.74 5.34
N LEU A 36 5.71 -0.37 4.42
CA LEU A 36 4.79 -1.32 3.78
C LEU A 36 5.54 -2.40 3.01
N ARG A 37 6.62 -2.06 2.30
CA ARG A 37 7.46 -3.02 1.57
C ARG A 37 8.08 -4.05 2.50
N SER A 38 8.61 -3.60 3.64
CA SER A 38 9.16 -4.49 4.67
C SER A 38 8.11 -5.44 5.22
N GLU A 39 6.92 -4.92 5.54
CA GLU A 39 5.83 -5.73 6.11
C GLU A 39 5.24 -6.73 5.10
N VAL A 40 5.14 -6.37 3.80
CA VAL A 40 4.77 -7.30 2.72
C VAL A 40 5.76 -8.45 2.65
N LYS A 41 7.08 -8.15 2.73
CA LYS A 41 8.12 -9.19 2.72
C LYS A 41 7.96 -10.13 3.90
N LYS A 42 7.82 -9.60 5.12
CA LYS A 42 7.61 -10.43 6.33
C LYS A 42 6.37 -11.31 6.22
N ALA A 43 5.24 -10.75 5.77
CA ALA A 43 4.00 -11.50 5.61
C ALA A 43 4.14 -12.61 4.56
N LYS A 44 4.84 -12.34 3.45
CA LYS A 44 5.15 -13.32 2.41
C LYS A 44 6.05 -14.45 2.93
N ASP A 45 7.10 -14.10 3.68
CA ASP A 45 8.04 -15.07 4.24
C ASP A 45 7.30 -15.97 5.25
N SER A 46 6.46 -15.39 6.12
CA SER A 46 5.62 -16.16 7.06
C SER A 46 4.63 -17.08 6.34
N ALA A 47 3.91 -16.58 5.32
CA ALA A 47 3.01 -17.41 4.52
C ALA A 47 3.76 -18.58 3.86
N GLY A 48 4.98 -18.33 3.34
CA GLY A 48 5.84 -19.37 2.78
C GLY A 48 6.27 -20.41 3.81
N ASP A 49 6.54 -20.00 5.05
CA ASP A 49 6.89 -20.91 6.14
C ASP A 49 5.71 -21.82 6.54
N TYR A 50 4.52 -21.25 6.69
CA TYR A 50 3.32 -22.05 7.00
C TYR A 50 2.99 -23.02 5.87
N ARG A 51 3.15 -22.58 4.60
CA ARG A 51 2.98 -23.47 3.45
C ARG A 51 3.94 -24.63 3.49
N ARG A 52 5.24 -24.39 3.73
CA ARG A 52 6.25 -25.45 3.82
C ARG A 52 5.95 -26.43 4.96
N ARG A 53 5.51 -25.93 6.14
CA ARG A 53 5.13 -26.77 7.26
C ARG A 53 3.93 -27.65 6.94
N LEU A 54 2.91 -27.07 6.27
CA LEU A 54 1.74 -27.82 5.82
C LEU A 54 2.11 -28.91 4.81
N ASP A 55 2.96 -28.57 3.83
CA ASP A 55 3.39 -29.52 2.81
C ASP A 55 4.29 -30.63 3.41
N ALA A 56 5.14 -30.29 4.39
CA ALA A 56 5.93 -31.27 5.15
C ALA A 56 5.04 -32.22 5.96
N LEU A 57 4.02 -31.66 6.64
CA LEU A 57 3.07 -32.46 7.40
C LEU A 57 2.27 -33.41 6.51
N LYS A 58 1.86 -32.95 5.31
CA LYS A 58 1.20 -33.83 4.33
C LYS A 58 2.11 -34.97 3.88
N ALA A 59 3.38 -34.68 3.61
CA ALA A 59 4.36 -35.68 3.18
C ALA A 59 4.65 -36.70 4.29
N GLU A 60 4.66 -36.27 5.55
CA GLU A 60 4.85 -37.17 6.71
C GLU A 60 3.75 -38.22 6.81
N TYR A 61 2.50 -37.85 6.46
CA TYR A 61 1.33 -38.74 6.54
C TYR A 61 0.85 -39.29 5.19
N ASP A 62 1.67 -39.18 4.15
CA ASP A 62 1.33 -39.66 2.81
C ASP A 62 1.07 -41.18 2.79
N TYR A 63 1.74 -41.95 3.65
CA TYR A 63 1.52 -43.38 3.80
C TYR A 63 0.10 -43.76 4.29
N MET A 64 -0.61 -42.80 4.91
CA MET A 64 -1.98 -43.02 5.41
C MET A 64 -3.05 -42.68 4.35
N VAL A 65 -2.68 -42.27 3.14
CA VAL A 65 -3.65 -41.82 2.11
C VAL A 65 -4.75 -42.86 1.84
N SER A 66 -4.42 -44.15 1.87
CA SER A 66 -5.41 -45.22 1.69
C SER A 66 -6.43 -45.29 2.84
N LEU A 67 -6.04 -44.90 4.05
CA LEU A 67 -6.89 -44.94 5.22
C LEU A 67 -7.91 -43.77 5.22
N TRP A 68 -7.54 -42.63 4.63
CA TRP A 68 -8.42 -41.47 4.58
C TRP A 68 -9.70 -41.67 3.77
N GLY A 69 -9.74 -42.71 2.90
CA GLY A 69 -10.97 -43.12 2.19
C GLY A 69 -12.09 -43.60 3.12
N ASP A 70 -11.73 -44.15 4.28
CA ASP A 70 -12.67 -44.68 5.27
C ASP A 70 -12.98 -43.63 6.37
N PHE A 71 -12.34 -42.46 6.33
CA PHE A 71 -12.55 -41.40 7.33
C PHE A 71 -13.85 -40.63 7.07
N ASP A 72 -14.70 -40.54 8.09
CA ASP A 72 -15.89 -39.69 8.01
C ASP A 72 -15.51 -38.20 8.09
N CYS A 73 -15.60 -37.51 6.94
CA CYS A 73 -15.29 -36.07 6.83
C CYS A 73 -16.14 -35.18 7.77
N ASP A 74 -17.28 -35.69 8.23
CA ASP A 74 -18.16 -34.97 9.13
C ASP A 74 -17.76 -35.05 10.60
N LEU A 75 -16.75 -35.88 10.95
CA LEU A 75 -16.25 -36.03 12.31
C LEU A 75 -15.57 -34.76 12.84
N LEU A 76 -14.90 -34.01 11.98
CA LEU A 76 -14.19 -32.80 12.36
C LEU A 76 -14.74 -31.61 11.58
N ARG A 77 -15.19 -30.58 12.31
CA ARG A 77 -15.61 -29.30 11.75
C ARG A 77 -14.86 -28.16 12.39
N ILE A 78 -14.60 -27.11 11.60
CA ILE A 78 -14.15 -25.83 12.13
C ILE A 78 -15.39 -25.09 12.60
N ALA A 79 -15.55 -24.97 13.93
CA ALA A 79 -16.73 -24.30 14.52
C ALA A 79 -16.60 -22.78 14.39
N ASP A 80 -15.43 -22.21 14.69
CA ASP A 80 -15.19 -20.77 14.61
C ASP A 80 -13.70 -20.47 14.39
N VAL A 81 -13.43 -19.33 13.76
CA VAL A 81 -12.07 -18.79 13.57
C VAL A 81 -12.03 -17.37 14.12
N GLU A 82 -11.45 -17.21 15.28
CA GLU A 82 -11.35 -15.91 15.92
C GLU A 82 -10.23 -15.07 15.28
N LEU A 83 -10.62 -14.00 14.64
CA LEU A 83 -9.71 -13.06 14.00
C LEU A 83 -9.73 -11.70 14.72
N SER A 84 -8.57 -11.16 15.03
CA SER A 84 -8.42 -9.77 15.45
C SER A 84 -7.93 -8.90 14.30
N VAL A 85 -8.06 -7.59 14.45
CA VAL A 85 -7.62 -6.62 13.44
C VAL A 85 -6.44 -5.82 13.98
N GLN A 86 -5.28 -5.99 13.38
CA GLN A 86 -4.09 -5.20 13.63
C GLN A 86 -3.93 -4.10 12.57
N LYS A 87 -3.54 -2.90 12.99
CA LYS A 87 -3.28 -1.78 12.08
C LYS A 87 -1.78 -1.63 11.85
N ILE A 88 -1.33 -1.88 10.62
CA ILE A 88 0.09 -1.78 10.20
C ILE A 88 0.21 -0.68 9.15
N ALA A 89 1.01 0.35 9.41
CA ALA A 89 1.20 1.51 8.53
C ALA A 89 -0.12 2.11 7.99
N GLY A 90 -1.20 2.06 8.82
CA GLY A 90 -2.52 2.54 8.45
C GLY A 90 -3.40 1.57 7.66
N VAL A 91 -2.95 0.34 7.44
CA VAL A 91 -3.71 -0.75 6.81
C VAL A 91 -4.25 -1.66 7.89
N ARG A 92 -5.53 -2.01 7.84
CA ARG A 92 -6.15 -3.01 8.71
C ARG A 92 -5.84 -4.40 8.17
N THR A 93 -5.20 -5.23 8.96
CA THR A 93 -4.81 -6.60 8.60
C THR A 93 -5.36 -7.60 9.60
N PRO A 94 -5.81 -8.79 9.17
CA PRO A 94 -6.25 -9.84 10.07
C PRO A 94 -5.06 -10.45 10.81
N VAL A 95 -5.32 -10.89 12.03
CA VAL A 95 -4.40 -11.69 12.86
C VAL A 95 -5.22 -12.80 13.48
N LEU A 96 -4.79 -14.04 13.30
CA LEU A 96 -5.42 -15.20 13.92
C LEU A 96 -5.20 -15.16 15.43
N GLN A 97 -6.28 -15.34 16.20
CA GLN A 97 -6.24 -15.47 17.65
C GLN A 97 -6.42 -16.93 18.08
N ASP A 98 -7.49 -17.56 17.62
CA ASP A 98 -7.82 -18.93 17.97
C ASP A 98 -8.63 -19.61 16.86
N VAL A 99 -8.58 -20.95 16.85
CA VAL A 99 -9.36 -21.79 15.95
C VAL A 99 -10.09 -22.83 16.80
N LYS A 100 -11.42 -22.76 16.79
CA LYS A 100 -12.27 -23.69 17.52
C LYS A 100 -12.68 -24.83 16.63
N PHE A 101 -12.35 -26.04 17.07
CA PHE A 101 -12.75 -27.28 16.38
C PHE A 101 -13.88 -27.95 17.14
N GLU A 102 -14.83 -28.49 16.39
CA GLU A 102 -15.90 -29.34 16.90
C GLU A 102 -15.67 -30.74 16.36
N VAL A 103 -15.60 -31.72 17.29
CA VAL A 103 -15.47 -33.14 16.95
C VAL A 103 -16.77 -33.83 17.35
N LYS A 104 -17.45 -34.45 16.37
CA LYS A 104 -18.65 -35.25 16.68
C LYS A 104 -18.27 -36.45 17.52
N PRO A 105 -19.11 -36.83 18.49
CA PRO A 105 -18.90 -38.06 19.25
C PRO A 105 -18.97 -39.25 18.30
N TYR A 106 -17.99 -40.14 18.39
CA TYR A 106 -17.94 -41.41 17.66
C TYR A 106 -17.66 -42.55 18.65
N ASP A 107 -18.11 -43.74 18.29
CA ASP A 107 -17.90 -44.92 19.15
C ASP A 107 -16.49 -45.45 18.94
N LEU A 108 -15.71 -45.41 20.03
CA LEU A 108 -14.32 -45.89 20.07
C LEU A 108 -14.17 -47.39 19.83
N PHE A 109 -15.25 -48.18 20.09
CA PHE A 109 -15.20 -49.64 19.97
C PHE A 109 -15.54 -50.10 18.53
N SER A 110 -16.37 -49.36 17.83
CA SER A 110 -16.76 -49.67 16.47
C SER A 110 -15.93 -48.95 15.40
N SER A 111 -15.18 -47.90 15.79
CA SER A 111 -14.35 -47.12 14.90
C SER A 111 -12.91 -47.62 14.81
N PRO A 112 -12.22 -47.48 13.70
CA PRO A 112 -10.81 -47.82 13.57
C PRO A 112 -9.93 -47.10 14.61
N VAL A 113 -8.93 -47.78 15.17
CA VAL A 113 -8.06 -47.23 16.22
C VAL A 113 -7.35 -45.94 15.82
N TRP A 114 -7.03 -45.79 14.52
CA TRP A 114 -6.34 -44.63 13.97
C TRP A 114 -7.21 -43.36 13.89
N PHE A 115 -8.53 -43.40 14.10
CA PHE A 115 -9.43 -42.24 13.99
C PHE A 115 -9.05 -41.12 14.95
N ALA A 116 -8.65 -41.45 16.17
CA ALA A 116 -8.22 -40.45 17.16
C ALA A 116 -6.98 -39.67 16.65
N ASP A 117 -5.97 -40.41 16.20
CA ASP A 117 -4.76 -39.81 15.62
C ASP A 117 -5.07 -39.03 14.32
N GLY A 118 -5.98 -39.55 13.50
CA GLY A 118 -6.45 -38.90 12.28
C GLY A 118 -7.10 -37.56 12.55
N VAL A 119 -7.96 -37.45 13.56
CA VAL A 119 -8.58 -36.18 13.99
C VAL A 119 -7.51 -35.17 14.43
N ASP A 120 -6.49 -35.58 15.18
CA ASP A 120 -5.44 -34.67 15.64
C ASP A 120 -4.52 -34.23 14.51
N ILE A 121 -4.21 -35.11 13.56
CA ILE A 121 -3.48 -34.75 12.33
C ILE A 121 -4.26 -33.71 11.54
N LEU A 122 -5.57 -33.94 11.31
CA LEU A 122 -6.42 -33.01 10.57
C LEU A 122 -6.55 -31.65 11.26
N LYS A 123 -6.68 -31.60 12.59
CA LYS A 123 -6.66 -30.34 13.34
C LYS A 123 -5.37 -29.55 13.09
N ARG A 124 -4.20 -30.21 13.16
CA ARG A 124 -2.91 -29.57 12.91
C ARG A 124 -2.81 -29.08 11.47
N MET A 125 -3.24 -29.88 10.49
CA MET A 125 -3.26 -29.48 9.08
C MET A 125 -4.19 -28.29 8.84
N ALA A 126 -5.40 -28.33 9.42
CA ALA A 126 -6.37 -27.25 9.31
C ALA A 126 -5.85 -25.95 9.94
N GLN A 127 -5.24 -26.03 11.11
CA GLN A 127 -4.62 -24.87 11.77
C GLN A 127 -3.53 -24.23 10.90
N LEU A 128 -2.59 -25.03 10.37
CA LEU A 128 -1.55 -24.53 9.47
C LEU A 128 -2.13 -23.95 8.18
N GLY A 129 -3.20 -24.55 7.65
CA GLY A 129 -3.91 -24.04 6.47
C GLY A 129 -4.57 -22.69 6.73
N ILE A 130 -5.22 -22.52 7.87
CA ILE A 130 -5.85 -21.26 8.28
C ILE A 130 -4.78 -20.18 8.51
N GLU A 131 -3.69 -20.50 9.19
CA GLU A 131 -2.57 -19.56 9.39
C GLU A 131 -1.96 -19.12 8.05
N PHE A 132 -1.74 -20.05 7.12
CA PHE A 132 -1.29 -19.74 5.77
C PHE A 132 -2.25 -18.75 5.08
N GLU A 133 -3.55 -19.02 5.11
CA GLU A 133 -4.55 -18.17 4.46
C GLU A 133 -4.63 -16.77 5.09
N VAL A 134 -4.56 -16.67 6.41
CA VAL A 134 -4.54 -15.39 7.13
C VAL A 134 -3.31 -14.57 6.74
N TYR A 135 -2.11 -15.18 6.71
CA TYR A 135 -0.89 -14.48 6.28
C TYR A 135 -0.91 -14.11 4.80
N ASN A 136 -1.46 -14.97 3.95
CA ASN A 136 -1.65 -14.67 2.53
C ASN A 136 -2.57 -13.47 2.35
N ARG A 137 -3.71 -13.44 3.05
CA ARG A 137 -4.64 -12.31 3.04
C ARG A 137 -4.00 -11.03 3.58
N LYS A 138 -3.22 -11.12 4.65
CA LYS A 138 -2.43 -10.01 5.20
C LYS A 138 -1.45 -9.46 4.16
N MET A 139 -0.72 -10.34 3.48
CA MET A 139 0.21 -9.98 2.41
C MET A 139 -0.50 -9.24 1.27
N GLU A 140 -1.65 -9.74 0.78
CA GLU A 140 -2.42 -9.10 -0.29
C GLU A 140 -2.86 -7.68 0.07
N LEU A 141 -3.43 -7.49 1.28
CA LEU A 141 -3.89 -6.19 1.76
C LEU A 141 -2.73 -5.18 1.85
N LEU A 142 -1.60 -5.62 2.38
CA LEU A 142 -0.40 -4.80 2.49
C LEU A 142 0.21 -4.47 1.11
N ASP A 143 0.25 -5.45 0.19
CA ASP A 143 0.79 -5.22 -1.16
C ASP A 143 -0.10 -4.28 -1.98
N TYR A 144 -1.42 -4.40 -1.87
CA TYR A 144 -2.34 -3.43 -2.47
C TYR A 144 -2.07 -2.01 -1.97
N ALA A 145 -1.96 -1.84 -0.65
CA ALA A 145 -1.66 -0.53 -0.06
C ALA A 145 -0.27 0.00 -0.46
N ARG A 146 0.74 -0.89 -0.53
CA ARG A 146 2.07 -0.56 -1.03
C ARG A 146 2.01 -0.05 -2.46
N ARG A 147 1.36 -0.78 -3.38
CA ARG A 147 1.22 -0.38 -4.80
C ARG A 147 0.59 1.00 -4.93
N LYS A 148 -0.50 1.28 -4.19
CA LYS A 148 -1.15 2.60 -4.17
C LYS A 148 -0.22 3.70 -3.63
N THR A 149 0.58 3.39 -2.61
CA THR A 149 1.54 4.33 -2.04
C THR A 149 2.70 4.60 -3.00
N THR A 150 3.23 3.56 -3.66
CA THR A 150 4.27 3.70 -4.70
C THR A 150 3.78 4.56 -5.88
N GLN A 151 2.53 4.34 -6.35
CA GLN A 151 1.92 5.19 -7.39
C GLN A 151 1.87 6.66 -6.95
N LYS A 152 1.52 6.92 -5.69
CA LYS A 152 1.46 8.28 -5.13
C LYS A 152 2.85 8.92 -5.02
N VAL A 153 3.87 8.16 -4.60
CA VAL A 153 5.26 8.62 -4.59
C VAL A 153 5.71 9.01 -5.99
N ASN A 154 5.50 8.13 -6.98
CA ASN A 154 5.88 8.39 -8.36
C ASN A 154 5.14 9.60 -8.96
N LEU A 155 3.84 9.74 -8.64
CA LEU A 155 3.06 10.90 -9.08
C LEU A 155 3.63 12.21 -8.51
N TYR A 156 3.98 12.25 -7.23
CA TYR A 156 4.54 13.45 -6.62
C TYR A 156 5.94 13.76 -7.15
N GLU A 157 6.81 12.77 -7.19
CA GLU A 157 8.23 12.95 -7.50
C GLU A 157 8.48 13.20 -8.99
N LYS A 158 7.80 12.44 -9.87
CA LYS A 158 8.09 12.47 -11.32
C LYS A 158 7.18 13.40 -12.12
N VAL A 159 6.00 13.74 -11.58
CA VAL A 159 5.01 14.51 -12.36
C VAL A 159 4.65 15.82 -11.67
N GLN A 160 4.20 15.77 -10.42
CA GLN A 160 3.66 16.98 -9.80
C GLN A 160 4.75 17.96 -9.39
N ILE A 161 5.79 17.54 -8.69
CA ILE A 161 6.85 18.44 -8.24
C ILE A 161 7.54 19.12 -9.45
N PRO A 162 8.04 18.38 -10.46
CA PRO A 162 8.63 19.02 -11.64
C PRO A 162 7.63 19.89 -12.40
N GLY A 163 6.38 19.47 -12.49
CA GLY A 163 5.34 20.25 -13.15
C GLY A 163 5.04 21.58 -12.49
N TYR A 164 5.00 21.61 -11.13
CA TYR A 164 4.85 22.87 -10.38
C TYR A 164 6.08 23.77 -10.51
N GLU A 165 7.28 23.21 -10.48
CA GLU A 165 8.53 23.96 -10.66
C GLU A 165 8.59 24.61 -12.05
N ASP A 166 8.20 23.89 -13.09
CA ASP A 166 8.16 24.42 -14.46
C ASP A 166 7.10 25.51 -14.61
N ALA A 167 5.89 25.30 -14.06
CA ALA A 167 4.83 26.29 -14.08
C ALA A 167 5.24 27.60 -13.35
N ILE A 168 5.86 27.48 -12.17
CA ILE A 168 6.39 28.62 -11.40
C ILE A 168 7.46 29.37 -12.21
N ARG A 169 8.36 28.65 -12.87
CA ARG A 169 9.40 29.25 -13.71
C ARG A 169 8.79 30.03 -14.88
N LYS A 170 7.78 29.47 -15.55
CA LYS A 170 7.07 30.15 -16.66
C LYS A 170 6.38 31.43 -16.20
N ILE A 171 5.68 31.40 -15.07
CA ILE A 171 5.02 32.59 -14.53
C ILE A 171 6.03 33.66 -14.16
N LYS A 172 7.15 33.29 -13.49
CA LYS A 172 8.19 34.25 -13.11
C LYS A 172 8.79 34.93 -14.35
N ARG A 173 9.15 34.15 -15.38
CA ARG A 173 9.68 34.70 -16.63
C ARG A 173 8.70 35.67 -17.27
N PHE A 174 7.43 35.31 -17.38
CA PHE A 174 6.41 36.20 -17.95
C PHE A 174 6.29 37.50 -17.15
N MET A 175 6.28 37.44 -15.81
CA MET A 175 6.21 38.65 -14.97
C MET A 175 7.46 39.55 -15.11
N GLU A 176 8.65 38.93 -15.25
CA GLU A 176 9.91 39.66 -15.50
C GLU A 176 9.89 40.34 -16.84
N ASP A 177 9.39 39.66 -17.89
CA ASP A 177 9.24 40.23 -19.24
C ASP A 177 8.25 41.39 -19.26
N GLU A 178 7.10 41.27 -18.58
CA GLU A 178 6.09 42.32 -18.43
C GLU A 178 6.65 43.54 -17.67
N GLU A 179 7.41 43.32 -16.62
CA GLU A 179 8.07 44.38 -15.86
C GLU A 179 9.12 45.12 -16.73
N ASN A 180 9.91 44.38 -17.50
CA ASN A 180 10.90 44.96 -18.40
C ASN A 180 10.26 45.79 -19.54
N LEU A 181 9.17 45.29 -20.10
CA LEU A 181 8.39 46.02 -21.09
C LEU A 181 7.81 47.33 -20.53
N SER A 182 7.25 47.26 -19.31
CA SER A 182 6.73 48.43 -18.61
C SER A 182 7.82 49.49 -18.34
N LYS A 183 8.99 49.06 -17.86
CA LYS A 183 10.16 49.96 -17.64
C LYS A 183 10.64 50.57 -18.92
N SER A 184 10.70 49.82 -20.01
CA SER A 184 11.11 50.29 -21.34
C SER A 184 10.12 51.32 -21.88
N ALA A 185 8.81 51.08 -21.78
CA ALA A 185 7.78 52.01 -22.16
C ALA A 185 7.85 53.32 -21.37
N GLN A 186 8.03 53.24 -20.05
CA GLN A 186 8.23 54.43 -19.20
C GLN A 186 9.46 55.25 -19.60
N LYS A 187 10.56 54.58 -19.96
CA LYS A 187 11.78 55.25 -20.44
C LYS A 187 11.54 56.00 -21.75
N ILE A 188 10.85 55.36 -22.70
CA ILE A 188 10.48 56.01 -24.00
C ILE A 188 9.59 57.22 -23.76
N VAL A 189 8.60 57.13 -22.88
CA VAL A 189 7.70 58.27 -22.54
C VAL A 189 8.52 59.41 -21.95
N LYS A 190 9.40 59.16 -20.98
CA LYS A 190 10.29 60.18 -20.38
C LYS A 190 11.17 60.87 -21.43
N THR A 191 11.80 60.10 -22.33
CA THR A 191 12.63 60.64 -23.40
C THR A 191 11.83 61.56 -24.35
N LYS A 192 10.62 61.14 -24.73
CA LYS A 192 9.74 62.00 -25.58
C LYS A 192 9.31 63.26 -24.87
N GLN A 193 8.99 63.19 -23.56
CA GLN A 193 8.62 64.36 -22.78
C GLN A 193 9.77 65.37 -22.65
N GLN A 194 11.01 64.86 -22.44
CA GLN A 194 12.22 65.70 -22.41
C GLN A 194 12.49 66.39 -23.76
N GLN A 195 12.37 65.68 -24.88
CA GLN A 195 12.52 66.24 -26.20
C GLN A 195 11.44 67.27 -26.58
N ALA A 196 10.21 67.07 -26.08
CA ALA A 196 9.10 68.03 -26.28
C ALA A 196 9.22 69.28 -25.40
N GLY A 197 9.88 69.18 -24.22
CA GLY A 197 10.16 70.30 -23.34
C GLY A 197 11.36 71.14 -23.72
N GLU A 198 12.33 70.55 -24.51
CA GLU A 198 13.51 71.27 -25.03
C GLU A 198 13.19 71.98 -26.37
N GLY A 199 12.04 71.74 -26.97
CA GLY A 199 11.62 72.34 -28.26
C GLY A 199 10.54 73.44 -28.13
N ALA A 200 10.19 73.86 -26.90
CA ALA A 200 9.28 74.96 -26.59
C ALA A 200 10.06 76.09 -25.86
#